data_cd07d4fa1eeb6d52d7f5ce9fbb9a7a17
#
_entry.id   cd07d4fa1eeb6d52d7f5ce9fbb9a7a17
#
_cell.length_a   1.000
_cell.length_b   1.000
_cell.length_c   1.000
_cell.angle_alpha   90.00
_cell.angle_beta   90.00
_cell.angle_gamma   90.00
#
_symmetry.space_group_name_H-M   'P 1'
#
loop_
_entity.id
_entity.type
_entity.pdbx_description
1 polymer ?
#
loop_
_entity_poly.entity_id
_entity_poly.type
_entity_poly.pdbx_seq_one_letter_code
_entity_poly.pdbx_strand_id
1 'polypeptide(L)'
;MAWVKDRENLHIAAISSVKAISKKRELTAKNSPSNRSPNIGEVSLVSAPRSSAKIDAWRGEGDFQAFWNLYHKNLADLPLTKDAREVFKELELSRVEIIGGNKYRGAKKNITSHLEQKSSELINEKIQSVLPFAANLWLKHINGYKFSGDAKTCLLYTSPSPRDTIR
;
A
#
# COMPACT_ATOMS: atom_id res chain seq x y z
N MET A 1 -30.45 -10.23 1.99
CA MET A 1 -29.60 -11.43 1.85
C MET A 1 -28.69 -11.41 0.61
N ALA A 2 -29.12 -10.93 -0.58
CA ALA A 2 -28.27 -10.84 -1.78
C ALA A 2 -26.95 -10.07 -1.53
N TRP A 3 -26.99 -8.95 -0.88
CA TRP A 3 -25.85 -8.08 -0.57
C TRP A 3 -24.72 -8.76 0.24
N VAL A 4 -25.06 -9.62 1.17
CA VAL A 4 -24.06 -10.34 1.99
C VAL A 4 -23.30 -11.34 1.11
N LYS A 5 -24.03 -12.07 0.27
CA LYS A 5 -23.47 -13.05 -0.67
C LYS A 5 -22.57 -12.38 -1.71
N ASP A 6 -22.94 -11.19 -2.18
CA ASP A 6 -22.13 -10.43 -3.14
C ASP A 6 -20.81 -9.96 -2.53
N ARG A 7 -20.82 -9.53 -1.28
CA ARG A 7 -19.58 -9.13 -0.56
C ARG A 7 -18.64 -10.30 -0.28
N GLU A 8 -19.20 -11.45 0.05
CA GLU A 8 -18.42 -12.68 0.22
C GLU A 8 -17.79 -13.11 -1.09
N ASN A 9 -18.53 -13.09 -2.19
CA ASN A 9 -18.01 -13.38 -3.52
C ASN A 9 -16.90 -12.40 -3.93
N LEU A 10 -17.07 -11.10 -3.65
CA LEU A 10 -16.03 -10.10 -3.90
C LEU A 10 -14.77 -10.38 -3.09
N HIS A 11 -14.91 -10.77 -1.83
CA HIS A 11 -13.77 -11.11 -0.97
C HIS A 11 -13.03 -12.34 -1.50
N ILE A 12 -13.75 -13.40 -1.85
CA ILE A 12 -13.18 -14.61 -2.46
C ILE A 12 -12.45 -14.28 -3.76
N ALA A 13 -13.05 -13.46 -4.62
CA ALA A 13 -12.45 -13.03 -5.88
C ALA A 13 -11.17 -12.22 -5.67
N ALA A 14 -11.15 -11.32 -4.67
CA ALA A 14 -9.97 -10.53 -4.33
C ALA A 14 -8.83 -11.42 -3.83
N ILE A 15 -9.10 -12.35 -2.91
CA ILE A 15 -8.10 -13.32 -2.43
C ILE A 15 -7.57 -14.18 -3.57
N SER A 16 -8.45 -14.62 -4.47
CA SER A 16 -8.04 -15.40 -5.66
C SER A 16 -7.14 -14.59 -6.59
N SER A 17 -7.43 -13.29 -6.76
CA SER A 17 -6.57 -12.37 -7.53
C SER A 17 -5.19 -12.21 -6.88
N VAL A 18 -5.13 -12.05 -5.55
CA VAL A 18 -3.86 -11.98 -4.81
C VAL A 18 -3.02 -13.24 -5.02
N LYS A 19 -3.64 -14.42 -4.90
CA LYS A 19 -2.98 -15.71 -5.16
C LYS A 19 -2.45 -15.82 -6.59
N ALA A 20 -3.23 -15.40 -7.56
CA ALA A 20 -2.85 -15.42 -8.97
C ALA A 20 -1.69 -14.46 -9.28
N ILE A 21 -1.74 -13.22 -8.80
CA ILE A 21 -0.72 -12.19 -9.00
C ILE A 21 0.59 -12.60 -8.32
N SER A 22 0.52 -13.06 -7.07
CA SER A 22 1.70 -13.50 -6.29
C SER A 22 2.31 -14.81 -6.79
N LYS A 23 1.61 -15.53 -7.69
CA LYS A 23 1.98 -16.88 -8.17
C LYS A 23 2.10 -17.91 -7.04
N LYS A 24 1.45 -17.67 -5.91
CA LYS A 24 1.46 -18.53 -4.73
C LYS A 24 0.04 -19.02 -4.44
N ARG A 25 -0.28 -20.24 -4.87
CA ARG A 25 -1.61 -20.84 -4.64
C ARG A 25 -1.87 -21.13 -3.16
N GLU A 26 -0.82 -21.44 -2.41
CA GLU A 26 -0.85 -21.87 -1.00
C GLU A 26 -0.85 -20.69 0.01
N LEU A 27 -1.15 -19.45 -0.46
CA LEU A 27 -1.25 -18.33 0.47
C LEU A 27 -2.36 -18.56 1.50
N THR A 28 -2.00 -18.39 2.78
CA THR A 28 -2.97 -18.40 3.88
C THR A 28 -3.72 -17.08 3.90
N ALA A 29 -5.05 -17.13 3.72
CA ALA A 29 -5.90 -15.96 3.77
C ALA A 29 -6.45 -15.74 5.18
N LYS A 30 -6.37 -14.49 5.69
CA LYS A 30 -6.91 -14.06 6.98
C LYS A 30 -7.92 -12.93 6.77
N ASN A 31 -9.07 -13.01 7.43
CA ASN A 31 -10.05 -11.92 7.45
C ASN A 31 -9.70 -10.94 8.58
N SER A 32 -8.68 -10.14 8.36
CA SER A 32 -8.17 -9.14 9.31
C SER A 32 -7.57 -7.96 8.56
N PRO A 33 -7.40 -6.80 9.21
CA PRO A 33 -6.66 -5.69 8.62
C PRO A 33 -5.24 -6.12 8.20
N SER A 34 -4.77 -5.59 7.09
CA SER A 34 -3.41 -5.86 6.61
C SER A 34 -2.37 -5.11 7.44
N ASN A 35 -1.19 -5.69 7.54
CA ASN A 35 -0.01 -4.99 8.02
C ASN A 35 0.74 -4.40 6.82
N ARG A 36 1.34 -3.22 6.99
CA ARG A 36 2.22 -2.59 5.99
C ARG A 36 3.45 -3.44 5.63
N SER A 37 3.88 -4.31 6.54
CA SER A 37 4.93 -5.31 6.28
C SER A 37 4.35 -6.70 6.51
N PRO A 38 3.57 -7.25 5.56
CA PRO A 38 2.91 -8.52 5.73
C PRO A 38 3.92 -9.69 5.76
N ASN A 39 3.55 -10.76 6.43
CA ASN A 39 4.34 -11.99 6.39
C ASN A 39 4.31 -12.60 4.99
N ILE A 40 5.44 -13.10 4.55
CA ILE A 40 5.52 -13.87 3.30
C ILE A 40 4.71 -15.17 3.45
N GLY A 41 3.90 -15.49 2.45
CA GLY A 41 3.01 -16.66 2.47
C GLY A 41 1.62 -16.39 3.06
N GLU A 42 1.36 -15.17 3.51
CA GLU A 42 0.06 -14.76 4.06
C GLU A 42 -0.55 -13.60 3.26
N VAL A 43 -1.87 -13.51 3.32
CA VAL A 43 -2.64 -12.34 2.87
C VAL A 43 -3.73 -12.04 3.91
N SER A 44 -3.76 -10.81 4.37
CA SER A 44 -4.79 -10.31 5.31
C SER A 44 -5.65 -9.27 4.60
N LEU A 45 -6.93 -9.54 4.48
CA LEU A 45 -7.87 -8.63 3.83
C LEU A 45 -9.22 -8.73 4.54
N VAL A 46 -9.70 -7.61 5.05
CA VAL A 46 -11.03 -7.54 5.67
C VAL A 46 -12.13 -7.79 4.63
N SER A 47 -13.32 -8.13 5.09
CA SER A 47 -14.49 -8.29 4.21
C SER A 47 -14.72 -7.07 3.34
N ALA A 48 -15.18 -7.28 2.11
CA ALA A 48 -15.40 -6.20 1.14
C ALA A 48 -16.27 -5.06 1.71
N PRO A 49 -15.93 -3.79 1.42
CA PRO A 49 -16.66 -2.64 1.95
C PRO A 49 -18.09 -2.59 1.38
N ARG A 50 -19.00 -1.92 2.11
CA ARG A 50 -20.38 -1.70 1.64
C ARG A 50 -20.46 -0.63 0.57
N SER A 51 -19.58 0.35 0.60
CA SER A 51 -19.55 1.46 -0.35
C SER A 51 -18.70 1.11 -1.58
N SER A 52 -19.25 1.29 -2.76
CA SER A 52 -18.54 1.12 -4.04
C SER A 52 -17.33 2.07 -4.15
N ALA A 53 -17.44 3.28 -3.59
CA ALA A 53 -16.35 4.25 -3.58
C ALA A 53 -15.08 3.78 -2.83
N LYS A 54 -15.20 2.79 -1.93
CA LYS A 54 -14.08 2.24 -1.17
C LYS A 54 -13.49 0.96 -1.78
N ILE A 55 -14.07 0.45 -2.86
CA ILE A 55 -13.65 -0.84 -3.44
C ILE A 55 -12.24 -0.75 -4.02
N ASP A 56 -11.89 0.31 -4.72
CA ASP A 56 -10.56 0.47 -5.31
C ASP A 56 -9.48 0.50 -4.22
N ALA A 57 -9.68 1.27 -3.16
CA ALA A 57 -8.76 1.34 -2.01
C ALA A 57 -8.64 -0.01 -1.29
N TRP A 58 -9.76 -0.69 -1.06
CA TRP A 58 -9.79 -2.01 -0.47
C TRP A 58 -9.08 -3.07 -1.35
N ARG A 59 -9.26 -3.02 -2.67
CA ARG A 59 -8.50 -3.88 -3.60
C ARG A 59 -7.01 -3.55 -3.56
N GLY A 60 -6.64 -2.28 -3.45
CA GLY A 60 -5.26 -1.84 -3.29
C GLY A 60 -4.58 -2.47 -2.07
N GLU A 61 -5.33 -2.68 -0.98
CA GLU A 61 -4.85 -3.39 0.21
C GLU A 61 -4.49 -4.86 -0.10
N GLY A 62 -5.21 -5.52 -0.98
CA GLY A 62 -4.86 -6.85 -1.48
C GLY A 62 -3.70 -6.83 -2.48
N ASP A 63 -3.73 -5.89 -3.42
CA ASP A 63 -2.77 -5.82 -4.51
C ASP A 63 -1.33 -5.60 -4.01
N PHE A 64 -1.12 -4.73 -3.00
CA PHE A 64 0.22 -4.54 -2.45
C PHE A 64 0.76 -5.80 -1.76
N GLN A 65 -0.09 -6.57 -1.10
CA GLN A 65 0.31 -7.83 -0.47
C GLN A 65 0.67 -8.90 -1.51
N ALA A 66 -0.01 -8.90 -2.66
CA ALA A 66 0.35 -9.74 -3.79
C ALA A 66 1.75 -9.41 -4.31
N PHE A 67 2.06 -8.11 -4.47
CA PHE A 67 3.37 -7.66 -4.92
C PHE A 67 4.45 -7.87 -3.88
N TRP A 68 4.14 -7.69 -2.60
CA TRP A 68 5.04 -8.03 -1.52
C TRP A 68 5.43 -9.52 -1.56
N ASN A 69 4.46 -10.40 -1.65
CA ASN A 69 4.69 -11.84 -1.77
C ASN A 69 5.46 -12.25 -3.02
N LEU A 70 5.38 -11.47 -4.10
CA LEU A 70 6.02 -11.77 -5.38
C LEU A 70 7.44 -11.19 -5.50
N TYR A 71 7.66 -9.96 -5.02
CA TYR A 71 8.86 -9.18 -5.31
C TYR A 71 9.71 -8.83 -4.10
N HIS A 72 9.18 -8.97 -2.87
CA HIS A 72 9.98 -8.73 -1.67
C HIS A 72 11.00 -9.87 -1.49
N LYS A 73 12.22 -9.48 -1.19
CA LYS A 73 13.31 -10.40 -0.81
C LYS A 73 13.79 -10.02 0.58
N ASN A 74 14.09 -11.02 1.40
CA ASN A 74 14.75 -10.76 2.68
C ASN A 74 16.08 -10.04 2.43
N LEU A 75 16.18 -8.84 2.96
CA LEU A 75 17.37 -8.02 2.86
C LEU A 75 18.25 -8.32 4.07
N ALA A 76 19.49 -8.71 3.81
CA ALA A 76 20.42 -9.10 4.86
C ALA A 76 20.87 -7.89 5.72
N ASP A 77 21.01 -6.71 5.08
CA ASP A 77 21.53 -5.50 5.72
C ASP A 77 20.40 -4.50 5.98
N LEU A 78 19.89 -4.50 7.21
CA LEU A 78 18.91 -3.51 7.67
C LEU A 78 19.62 -2.33 8.35
N PRO A 79 19.08 -1.09 8.21
CA PRO A 79 19.58 0.06 8.95
C PRO A 79 19.63 -0.18 10.46
N LEU A 80 20.63 0.42 11.15
CA LEU A 80 20.85 0.19 12.58
C LEU A 80 19.77 0.85 13.45
N THR A 81 19.33 2.07 13.10
CA THR A 81 18.36 2.82 13.90
C THR A 81 16.92 2.41 13.58
N LYS A 82 16.03 2.54 14.56
CA LYS A 82 14.60 2.25 14.40
C LYS A 82 13.98 3.11 13.30
N ASP A 83 14.21 4.40 13.33
CA ASP A 83 13.61 5.36 12.39
C ASP A 83 14.06 5.08 10.94
N ALA A 84 15.35 4.80 10.74
CA ALA A 84 15.85 4.42 9.43
C ALA A 84 15.25 3.09 8.93
N ARG A 85 14.98 2.14 9.83
CA ARG A 85 14.30 0.88 9.45
C ARG A 85 12.86 1.11 9.00
N GLU A 86 12.13 2.01 9.66
CA GLU A 86 10.74 2.33 9.26
C GLU A 86 10.72 3.02 7.88
N VAL A 87 11.60 3.97 7.62
CA VAL A 87 11.74 4.57 6.28
C VAL A 87 12.13 3.52 5.24
N PHE A 88 13.10 2.67 5.57
CA PHE A 88 13.57 1.61 4.67
C PHE A 88 12.45 0.62 4.30
N LYS A 89 11.62 0.19 5.27
CA LYS A 89 10.47 -0.68 5.05
C LYS A 89 9.46 -0.04 4.10
N GLU A 90 9.14 1.22 4.29
CA GLU A 90 8.20 1.94 3.42
C GLU A 90 8.77 2.16 2.01
N LEU A 91 10.07 2.39 1.86
CA LEU A 91 10.71 2.46 0.55
C LEU A 91 10.72 1.10 -0.16
N GLU A 92 10.99 0.01 0.57
CA GLU A 92 10.91 -1.35 0.01
C GLU A 92 9.49 -1.70 -0.43
N LEU A 93 8.48 -1.35 0.38
CA LEU A 93 7.09 -1.50 0.01
C LEU A 93 6.77 -0.69 -1.25
N SER A 94 7.21 0.57 -1.31
CA SER A 94 7.05 1.40 -2.50
C SER A 94 7.69 0.78 -3.74
N ARG A 95 8.90 0.21 -3.61
CA ARG A 95 9.60 -0.47 -4.70
C ARG A 95 8.80 -1.62 -5.27
N VAL A 96 8.28 -2.53 -4.43
CA VAL A 96 7.51 -3.69 -4.89
C VAL A 96 6.20 -3.27 -5.52
N GLU A 97 5.54 -2.24 -4.98
CA GLU A 97 4.30 -1.69 -5.52
C GLU A 97 4.51 -0.99 -6.88
N ILE A 98 5.63 -0.29 -7.07
CA ILE A 98 5.99 0.32 -8.36
C ILE A 98 6.21 -0.76 -9.42
N ILE A 99 6.99 -1.80 -9.12
CA ILE A 99 7.24 -2.92 -10.04
C ILE A 99 5.91 -3.58 -10.43
N GLY A 100 5.07 -3.88 -9.45
CA GLY A 100 3.76 -4.50 -9.69
C GLY A 100 2.81 -3.59 -10.45
N GLY A 101 2.71 -2.33 -10.06
CA GLY A 101 1.82 -1.35 -10.69
C GLY A 101 2.19 -1.02 -12.14
N ASN A 102 3.47 -1.07 -12.49
CA ASN A 102 3.91 -0.92 -13.89
C ASN A 102 3.49 -2.12 -14.75
N LYS A 103 3.42 -3.31 -14.15
CA LYS A 103 2.98 -4.52 -14.84
C LYS A 103 1.46 -4.66 -14.90
N TYR A 104 0.75 -4.23 -13.84
CA TYR A 104 -0.69 -4.37 -13.69
C TYR A 104 -1.35 -2.99 -13.50
N ARG A 105 -1.80 -2.37 -14.59
CA ARG A 105 -2.37 -1.00 -14.57
C ARG A 105 -3.55 -0.82 -13.61
N GLY A 106 -4.42 -1.84 -13.50
CA GLY A 106 -5.54 -1.81 -12.56
C GLY A 106 -5.08 -1.76 -11.10
N ALA A 107 -4.06 -2.54 -10.76
CA ALA A 107 -3.47 -2.52 -9.42
C ALA A 107 -2.79 -1.18 -9.09
N LYS A 108 -2.17 -0.51 -10.07
CA LYS A 108 -1.62 0.84 -9.89
C LYS A 108 -2.69 1.82 -9.41
N LYS A 109 -3.88 1.81 -10.05
CA LYS A 109 -5.02 2.63 -9.65
C LYS A 109 -5.50 2.29 -8.24
N ASN A 110 -5.67 1.00 -7.95
CA ASN A 110 -6.14 0.52 -6.65
C ASN A 110 -5.18 0.92 -5.52
N ILE A 111 -3.87 0.75 -5.72
CA ILE A 111 -2.83 1.15 -4.76
C ILE A 111 -2.84 2.67 -4.55
N THR A 112 -3.00 3.47 -5.60
CA THR A 112 -3.12 4.93 -5.46
C THR A 112 -4.31 5.28 -4.56
N SER A 113 -5.48 4.71 -4.82
CA SER A 113 -6.68 4.93 -3.99
C SER A 113 -6.49 4.48 -2.54
N HIS A 114 -5.79 3.35 -2.32
CA HIS A 114 -5.46 2.86 -0.97
C HIS A 114 -4.56 3.85 -0.23
N LEU A 115 -3.53 4.37 -0.89
CA LEU A 115 -2.60 5.33 -0.29
C LEU A 115 -3.25 6.69 -0.01
N GLU A 116 -4.16 7.15 -0.88
CA GLU A 116 -4.95 8.36 -0.65
C GLU A 116 -5.86 8.22 0.57
N GLN A 117 -6.56 7.08 0.70
CA GLN A 117 -7.36 6.79 1.89
C GLN A 117 -6.48 6.73 3.15
N LYS A 118 -5.34 6.07 3.09
CA LYS A 118 -4.40 5.95 4.22
C LYS A 118 -3.83 7.31 4.63
N SER A 119 -3.57 8.19 3.67
CA SER A 119 -3.12 9.57 3.95
C SER A 119 -4.15 10.34 4.76
N SER A 120 -5.44 10.23 4.39
CA SER A 120 -6.54 10.89 5.12
C SER A 120 -6.68 10.35 6.54
N GLU A 121 -6.53 9.04 6.73
CA GLU A 121 -6.54 8.43 8.07
C GLU A 121 -5.39 8.96 8.93
N LEU A 122 -4.15 9.01 8.42
CA LEU A 122 -2.96 9.49 9.14
C LEU A 122 -3.08 10.97 9.54
N ILE A 123 -3.61 11.82 8.66
CA ILE A 123 -3.82 13.25 8.96
C ILE A 123 -4.89 13.41 10.04
N ASN A 124 -5.99 12.68 9.94
CA ASN A 124 -7.09 12.75 10.92
C ASN A 124 -6.66 12.26 12.31
N GLU A 125 -5.81 11.24 12.38
CA GLU A 125 -5.27 10.70 13.62
C GLU A 125 -4.14 11.55 14.23
N LYS A 126 -3.73 12.66 13.57
CA LYS A 126 -2.65 13.56 13.98
C LYS A 126 -1.34 12.82 14.31
N ILE A 127 -0.99 11.83 13.50
CA ILE A 127 0.22 11.04 13.71
C ILE A 127 1.45 11.92 13.60
N GLN A 128 2.29 11.92 14.64
CA GLN A 128 3.43 12.82 14.78
C GLN A 128 4.57 12.54 13.78
N SER A 129 4.69 11.33 13.27
CA SER A 129 5.73 10.96 12.30
C SER A 129 5.13 10.33 11.06
N VAL A 130 4.94 11.14 10.04
CA VAL A 130 4.50 10.70 8.70
C VAL A 130 5.68 10.46 7.75
N LEU A 131 6.92 10.70 8.19
CA LEU A 131 8.11 10.63 7.34
C LEU A 131 8.29 9.30 6.60
N PRO A 132 8.15 8.12 7.24
CA PRO A 132 8.27 6.85 6.52
C PRO A 132 7.23 6.72 5.41
N PHE A 133 5.98 7.06 5.70
CA PHE A 133 4.89 7.00 4.74
C PHE A 133 5.05 8.03 3.62
N ALA A 134 5.49 9.23 3.94
CA ALA A 134 5.78 10.29 2.98
C ALA A 134 6.94 9.91 2.04
N ALA A 135 7.96 9.22 2.54
CA ALA A 135 9.03 8.67 1.70
C ALA A 135 8.50 7.63 0.69
N ASN A 136 7.53 6.80 1.10
CA ASN A 136 6.84 5.88 0.19
C ASN A 136 6.12 6.63 -0.94
N LEU A 137 5.33 7.66 -0.59
CA LEU A 137 4.61 8.48 -1.58
C LEU A 137 5.59 9.21 -2.51
N TRP A 138 6.67 9.75 -1.97
CA TRP A 138 7.69 10.46 -2.74
C TRP A 138 8.32 9.55 -3.79
N LEU A 139 8.76 8.33 -3.42
CA LEU A 139 9.35 7.39 -4.35
C LEU A 139 8.38 7.02 -5.48
N LYS A 140 7.08 6.88 -5.18
CA LYS A 140 6.04 6.65 -6.18
C LYS A 140 5.83 7.86 -7.08
N HIS A 141 5.82 9.06 -6.49
CA HIS A 141 5.63 10.29 -7.25
C HIS A 141 6.68 10.47 -8.33
N ILE A 142 7.96 10.29 -8.00
CA ILE A 142 9.04 10.36 -9.01
C ILE A 142 8.99 9.22 -10.04
N ASN A 143 8.24 8.14 -9.76
CA ASN A 143 7.96 7.04 -10.69
C ASN A 143 6.59 7.18 -11.39
N GLY A 144 6.04 8.40 -11.45
CA GLY A 144 4.87 8.72 -12.26
C GLY A 144 3.52 8.34 -11.63
N TYR A 145 3.45 8.14 -10.31
CA TYR A 145 2.18 8.10 -9.59
C TYR A 145 1.70 9.52 -9.33
N LYS A 146 0.40 9.74 -9.51
CA LYS A 146 -0.24 11.04 -9.26
C LYS A 146 -1.16 10.89 -8.06
N PHE A 147 -0.95 11.72 -7.05
CA PHE A 147 -1.76 11.74 -5.84
C PHE A 147 -2.59 13.02 -5.76
N SER A 148 -3.74 12.93 -5.11
CA SER A 148 -4.66 14.03 -4.82
C SER A 148 -4.86 14.19 -3.31
N GLY A 149 -5.58 15.22 -2.90
CA GLY A 149 -6.01 15.43 -1.52
C GLY A 149 -4.87 15.34 -0.51
N ASP A 150 -5.11 14.63 0.57
CA ASP A 150 -4.20 14.50 1.72
C ASP A 150 -2.87 13.82 1.36
N ALA A 151 -2.87 12.91 0.39
CA ALA A 151 -1.63 12.30 -0.09
C ALA A 151 -0.69 13.32 -0.75
N LYS A 152 -1.23 14.27 -1.49
CA LYS A 152 -0.46 15.40 -2.02
C LYS A 152 0.09 16.29 -0.91
N THR A 153 -0.69 16.52 0.13
CA THR A 153 -0.25 17.27 1.31
C THR A 153 0.91 16.57 2.01
N CYS A 154 0.83 15.24 2.22
CA CYS A 154 1.93 14.45 2.78
C CYS A 154 3.22 14.56 1.96
N LEU A 155 3.13 14.59 0.63
CA LEU A 155 4.28 14.79 -0.25
C LEU A 155 4.96 16.16 -0.05
N LEU A 156 4.18 17.22 0.16
CA LEU A 156 4.72 18.56 0.34
C LEU A 156 5.55 18.70 1.62
N TYR A 157 5.24 17.93 2.66
CA TYR A 157 6.03 17.89 3.89
C TYR A 157 7.42 17.27 3.73
N THR A 158 7.67 16.50 2.67
CA THR A 158 8.96 15.87 2.37
C THR A 158 9.76 16.60 1.30
N SER A 159 9.16 17.52 0.58
CA SER A 159 9.87 18.34 -0.40
C SER A 159 10.69 19.40 0.35
N PRO A 160 12.01 19.53 0.09
CA PRO A 160 12.78 20.63 0.62
C PRO A 160 12.14 21.93 0.20
N SER A 161 11.88 22.82 1.17
CA SER A 161 11.35 24.15 0.87
C SER A 161 12.31 24.86 -0.09
N PRO A 162 11.81 25.60 -1.09
CA PRO A 162 12.67 26.42 -1.94
C PRO A 162 13.56 27.40 -1.14
N ARG A 163 13.23 27.67 0.12
CA ARG A 163 14.01 28.50 1.04
C ARG A 163 15.22 27.77 1.65
N ASP A 164 15.24 26.43 1.66
CA ASP A 164 16.33 25.63 2.24
C ASP A 164 17.47 25.37 1.23
N THR A 165 17.28 25.73 -0.03
CA THR A 165 18.28 25.60 -1.11
C THR A 165 19.19 26.82 -1.25
N ILE A 166 19.02 27.86 -0.42
CA ILE A 166 19.86 29.07 -0.45
C ILE A 166 20.53 29.22 0.92
N ARG A 167 21.57 28.40 1.17
CA ARG A 167 22.63 28.67 2.12
C ARG A 167 23.93 28.04 1.65
#